data_1deca1b2b6100ded036bb773c7eb3135
#
_entry.id   1deca1b2b6100ded036bb773c7eb3135
#
_cell.length_a   1.000
_cell.length_b   1.000
_cell.length_c   1.000
_cell.angle_alpha   90.00
_cell.angle_beta   90.00
_cell.angle_gamma   90.00
#
_symmetry.space_group_name_H-M   'P 1'
#
loop_
_entity.id
_entity.type
_entity.pdbx_description
1 polymer ?
#
loop_
_entity_poly.entity_id
_entity_poly.type
_entity_poly.pdbx_seq_one_letter_code
_entity_poly.pdbx_strand_id
1 'polypeptide(L)'
;PRFVETNWTGKELVLWGGEDWAQVFDDGAAYDPASDTWRDLPAAPISGRVGTAQAWTGKELLIWGGSPGTYNNFFADGAAYDPVAQKWRRIPTWTGRLVGAEVWTGKEMVVWGGTIPTGGSSRSVEIKSADDGQRYVP
;
A
#
# COMPACT_ATOMS: atom_id res chain seq x y z
N PRO A 1 18.10 3.36 -7.14
CA PRO A 1 17.60 2.56 -6.01
C PRO A 1 16.11 2.85 -5.83
N ARG A 2 15.32 1.80 -5.59
CA ARG A 2 13.88 1.89 -5.33
C ARG A 2 13.64 1.82 -3.81
N PHE A 3 12.93 2.78 -3.27
CA PHE A 3 12.43 2.77 -1.90
C PHE A 3 11.04 2.12 -1.90
N VAL A 4 10.91 0.97 -1.26
CA VAL A 4 9.69 0.17 -1.30
C VAL A 4 9.50 -0.56 0.02
N GLU A 5 8.24 -0.68 0.44
CA GLU A 5 7.87 -1.52 1.57
C GLU A 5 7.88 -2.99 1.18
N THR A 6 8.28 -3.84 2.11
CA THR A 6 8.44 -5.27 1.88
C THR A 6 7.64 -6.08 2.90
N ASN A 7 7.06 -7.18 2.47
CA ASN A 7 6.26 -8.05 3.30
C ASN A 7 6.71 -9.51 3.19
N TRP A 8 6.92 -10.15 4.34
CA TRP A 8 7.25 -11.56 4.40
C TRP A 8 5.99 -12.41 4.54
N THR A 9 5.77 -13.34 3.61
CA THR A 9 4.59 -14.20 3.58
C THR A 9 4.74 -15.50 4.41
N GLY A 10 5.91 -15.73 4.97
CA GLY A 10 6.31 -17.03 5.53
C GLY A 10 7.07 -17.90 4.53
N LYS A 11 7.06 -17.54 3.23
CA LYS A 11 7.75 -18.25 2.15
C LYS A 11 8.49 -17.32 1.21
N GLU A 12 7.85 -16.23 0.81
CA GLU A 12 8.38 -15.27 -0.17
C GLU A 12 8.43 -13.87 0.44
N LEU A 13 9.43 -13.09 0.05
CA LEU A 13 9.44 -11.65 0.22
C LEU A 13 8.66 -11.03 -0.93
N VAL A 14 7.59 -10.30 -0.61
CA VAL A 14 6.78 -9.60 -1.61
C VAL A 14 6.96 -8.10 -1.45
N LEU A 15 7.16 -7.41 -2.56
CA LEU A 15 7.23 -5.95 -2.64
C LEU A 15 6.34 -5.45 -3.77
N TRP A 16 5.72 -4.27 -3.57
CA TRP A 16 4.92 -3.61 -4.59
C TRP A 16 4.89 -2.09 -4.37
N GLY A 17 4.86 -1.33 -5.48
CA GLY A 17 4.83 0.13 -5.41
C GLY A 17 6.17 0.72 -5.01
N GLY A 18 6.14 1.83 -4.30
CA GLY A 18 7.34 2.57 -3.91
C GLY A 18 7.83 3.55 -4.96
N GLU A 19 8.98 4.17 -4.73
CA GLU A 19 9.52 5.21 -5.60
C GLU A 19 11.05 5.15 -5.72
N ASP A 20 11.55 5.83 -6.72
CA ASP A 20 12.91 6.33 -6.77
C ASP A 20 12.89 7.86 -6.98
N TRP A 21 14.05 8.47 -7.21
CA TRP A 21 14.15 9.92 -7.39
C TRP A 21 13.43 10.45 -8.65
N ALA A 22 13.00 9.57 -9.56
CA ALA A 22 12.46 9.93 -10.86
C ALA A 22 10.97 9.56 -11.01
N GLN A 23 10.51 8.51 -10.35
CA GLN A 23 9.15 7.99 -10.55
C GLN A 23 8.61 7.17 -9.38
N VAL A 24 7.29 7.03 -9.37
CA VAL A 24 6.54 6.10 -8.50
C VAL A 24 6.18 4.87 -9.32
N PHE A 25 6.35 3.70 -8.73
CA PHE A 25 6.15 2.41 -9.40
C PHE A 25 4.74 1.85 -9.14
N ASP A 26 4.19 1.16 -10.14
CA ASP A 26 2.91 0.43 -10.08
C ASP A 26 3.08 -1.09 -10.31
N ASP A 27 4.32 -1.55 -10.30
CA ASP A 27 4.72 -2.95 -10.41
C ASP A 27 5.20 -3.51 -9.06
N GLY A 28 5.47 -4.80 -9.03
CA GLY A 28 6.00 -5.48 -7.86
C GLY A 28 6.70 -6.78 -8.23
N ALA A 29 7.38 -7.35 -7.25
CA ALA A 29 8.08 -8.62 -7.39
C ALA A 29 7.97 -9.46 -6.11
N ALA A 30 8.17 -10.76 -6.26
CA ALA A 30 8.31 -11.70 -5.16
C ALA A 30 9.63 -12.45 -5.28
N TYR A 31 10.34 -12.60 -4.16
CA TYR A 31 11.57 -13.36 -4.05
C TYR A 31 11.35 -14.60 -3.19
N ASP A 32 11.67 -15.76 -3.73
CA ASP A 32 11.68 -17.03 -3.00
C ASP A 32 13.13 -17.39 -2.63
N PRO A 33 13.50 -17.29 -1.34
CA PRO A 33 14.86 -17.60 -0.90
C PRO A 33 15.20 -19.09 -0.96
N ALA A 34 14.23 -19.99 -1.03
CA ALA A 34 14.50 -21.42 -1.13
C ALA A 34 15.01 -21.82 -2.51
N SER A 35 14.57 -21.14 -3.56
CA SER A 35 15.01 -21.35 -4.94
C SER A 35 15.96 -20.27 -5.45
N ASP A 36 16.21 -19.22 -4.67
CA ASP A 36 16.99 -18.03 -5.06
C ASP A 36 16.46 -17.39 -6.36
N THR A 37 15.12 -17.23 -6.45
CA THR A 37 14.49 -16.71 -7.67
C THR A 37 13.58 -15.54 -7.40
N TRP A 38 13.55 -14.59 -8.34
CA TRP A 38 12.59 -13.51 -8.43
C TRP A 38 11.53 -13.82 -9.47
N ARG A 39 10.32 -13.35 -9.23
CA ARG A 39 9.23 -13.31 -10.20
C ARG A 39 8.50 -11.98 -10.14
N ASP A 40 8.03 -11.49 -11.27
CA ASP A 40 7.18 -10.32 -11.32
C ASP A 40 5.78 -10.64 -10.79
N LEU A 41 5.15 -9.67 -10.15
CA LEU A 41 3.73 -9.74 -9.83
C LEU A 41 2.87 -9.38 -11.05
N PRO A 42 1.68 -9.96 -11.20
CA PRO A 42 0.73 -9.48 -12.20
C PRO A 42 0.34 -8.04 -11.95
N ALA A 43 -0.11 -7.33 -13.00
CA ALA A 43 -0.53 -5.94 -12.89
C ALA A 43 -1.62 -5.75 -11.83
N ALA A 44 -1.39 -4.82 -10.91
CA ALA A 44 -2.35 -4.48 -9.87
C ALA A 44 -3.49 -3.60 -10.43
N PRO A 45 -4.71 -3.68 -9.86
CA PRO A 45 -5.82 -2.83 -10.29
C PRO A 45 -5.79 -1.41 -9.68
N ILE A 46 -4.66 -1.01 -9.10
CA ILE A 46 -4.44 0.28 -8.44
C ILE A 46 -3.17 0.95 -8.99
N SER A 47 -3.16 2.27 -8.97
CA SER A 47 -2.03 3.06 -9.46
C SER A 47 -0.82 2.97 -8.55
N GLY A 48 0.36 3.21 -9.11
CA GLY A 48 1.62 3.33 -8.38
C GLY A 48 1.55 4.35 -7.24
N ARG A 49 2.15 4.01 -6.10
CA ARG A 49 2.03 4.79 -4.88
C ARG A 49 3.12 4.54 -3.86
N VAL A 50 3.25 5.49 -2.94
CA VAL A 50 4.16 5.47 -1.78
C VAL A 50 3.40 5.79 -0.49
N GLY A 51 3.96 5.44 0.66
CA GLY A 51 3.38 5.74 1.97
C GLY A 51 2.03 5.05 2.19
N THR A 52 1.96 3.79 1.80
CA THR A 52 0.79 2.92 1.90
C THR A 52 0.71 2.25 3.27
N ALA A 53 -0.47 1.78 3.65
CA ALA A 53 -0.61 0.70 4.63
C ALA A 53 -0.41 -0.63 3.91
N GLN A 54 0.47 -1.47 4.43
CA GLN A 54 0.68 -2.82 3.91
C GLN A 54 0.62 -3.86 5.03
N ALA A 55 -0.13 -4.93 4.83
CA ALA A 55 -0.26 -5.99 5.82
C ALA A 55 -0.41 -7.36 5.19
N TRP A 56 0.37 -8.34 5.69
CA TRP A 56 0.20 -9.74 5.34
C TRP A 56 -0.82 -10.40 6.27
N THR A 57 -1.91 -10.93 5.69
CA THR A 57 -3.01 -11.54 6.45
C THR A 57 -2.79 -13.02 6.81
N GLY A 58 -1.71 -13.62 6.32
CA GLY A 58 -1.51 -15.07 6.30
C GLY A 58 -1.98 -15.72 4.99
N LYS A 59 -2.70 -14.96 4.14
CA LYS A 59 -3.21 -15.43 2.84
C LYS A 59 -3.03 -14.40 1.73
N GLU A 60 -3.30 -13.13 2.01
CA GLU A 60 -3.23 -12.03 1.04
C GLU A 60 -2.36 -10.89 1.58
N LEU A 61 -1.64 -10.22 0.68
CA LEU A 61 -1.02 -8.94 0.97
C LEU A 61 -2.04 -7.83 0.71
N LEU A 62 -2.39 -7.11 1.75
CA LEU A 62 -3.23 -5.91 1.67
C LEU A 62 -2.36 -4.69 1.41
N ILE A 63 -2.79 -3.82 0.49
CA ILE A 63 -2.16 -2.52 0.20
C ILE A 63 -3.27 -1.48 0.12
N TRP A 64 -3.16 -0.39 0.90
CA TRP A 64 -4.19 0.65 0.95
C TRP A 64 -3.60 2.05 1.12
N GLY A 65 -4.30 3.06 0.57
CA GLY A 65 -3.94 4.47 0.76
C GLY A 65 -2.67 4.86 0.02
N GLY A 66 -1.92 5.79 0.60
CA GLY A 66 -0.70 6.33 0.01
C GLY A 66 -0.94 7.48 -0.96
N SER A 67 0.10 7.86 -1.70
CA SER A 67 0.07 8.98 -2.63
C SER A 67 0.83 8.66 -3.93
N PRO A 68 0.57 9.41 -5.01
CA PRO A 68 1.31 9.29 -6.27
C PRO A 68 2.71 9.95 -6.22
N GLY A 69 3.32 10.08 -5.04
CA GLY A 69 4.58 10.81 -4.83
C GLY A 69 4.40 12.32 -4.67
N THR A 70 3.18 12.78 -4.44
CA THR A 70 2.86 14.19 -4.19
C THR A 70 2.13 14.36 -2.87
N TYR A 71 2.37 15.46 -2.16
CA TYR A 71 1.76 15.73 -0.85
C TYR A 71 0.35 16.32 -0.91
N ASN A 72 -0.26 16.38 -2.08
CA ASN A 72 -1.56 17.02 -2.29
C ASN A 72 -2.63 16.09 -2.83
N ASN A 73 -2.32 14.82 -3.00
CA ASN A 73 -3.26 13.82 -3.48
C ASN A 73 -3.01 12.51 -2.74
N PHE A 74 -4.04 12.00 -2.08
CA PHE A 74 -3.98 10.75 -1.31
C PHE A 74 -5.03 9.78 -1.83
N PHE A 75 -4.59 8.54 -2.04
CA PHE A 75 -5.46 7.48 -2.51
C PHE A 75 -6.37 7.00 -1.38
N ALA A 76 -7.63 6.76 -1.75
CA ALA A 76 -8.67 6.21 -0.87
C ALA A 76 -8.91 4.72 -1.13
N ASP A 77 -8.35 4.19 -2.22
CA ASP A 77 -8.50 2.82 -2.67
C ASP A 77 -7.35 1.92 -2.22
N GLY A 78 -7.53 0.64 -2.45
CA GLY A 78 -6.53 -0.37 -2.18
C GLY A 78 -6.79 -1.67 -2.91
N ALA A 79 -5.88 -2.62 -2.75
CA ALA A 79 -5.99 -3.95 -3.33
C ALA A 79 -5.41 -5.01 -2.40
N ALA A 80 -5.86 -6.25 -2.58
CA ALA A 80 -5.33 -7.44 -1.95
C ALA A 80 -4.72 -8.36 -3.01
N TYR A 81 -3.54 -8.86 -2.75
CA TYR A 81 -2.81 -9.80 -3.60
C TYR A 81 -2.76 -11.19 -2.96
N ASP A 82 -3.27 -12.19 -3.65
CA ASP A 82 -3.13 -13.60 -3.29
C ASP A 82 -1.93 -14.20 -4.05
N PRO A 83 -0.81 -14.52 -3.37
CA PRO A 83 0.39 -15.03 -4.04
C PRO A 83 0.24 -16.47 -4.53
N VAL A 84 -0.70 -17.26 -4.00
CA VAL A 84 -0.97 -18.62 -4.45
C VAL A 84 -1.77 -18.60 -5.75
N ALA A 85 -2.83 -17.80 -5.78
CA ALA A 85 -3.65 -17.62 -6.98
C ALA A 85 -2.98 -16.70 -8.03
N GLN A 86 -1.97 -15.93 -7.63
CA GLN A 86 -1.32 -14.87 -8.40
C GLN A 86 -2.34 -13.87 -8.95
N LYS A 87 -3.25 -13.41 -8.09
CA LYS A 87 -4.36 -12.53 -8.47
C LYS A 87 -4.51 -11.37 -7.49
N TRP A 88 -4.91 -10.24 -8.06
CA TRP A 88 -5.32 -9.07 -7.33
C TRP A 88 -6.85 -8.96 -7.26
N ARG A 89 -7.35 -8.37 -6.20
CA ARG A 89 -8.72 -7.86 -6.08
C ARG A 89 -8.71 -6.47 -5.44
N ARG A 90 -9.68 -5.63 -5.77
CA ARG A 90 -9.87 -4.35 -5.07
C ARG A 90 -10.41 -4.61 -3.67
N ILE A 91 -10.04 -3.74 -2.74
CA ILE A 91 -10.65 -3.66 -1.40
C ILE A 91 -11.46 -2.37 -1.27
N PRO A 92 -12.38 -2.27 -0.28
CA PRO A 92 -13.21 -1.08 -0.10
C PRO A 92 -12.41 0.21 0.04
N THR A 93 -12.99 1.31 -0.44
CA THR A 93 -12.41 2.65 -0.33
C THR A 93 -12.75 3.27 1.02
N TRP A 94 -11.80 4.05 1.57
CA TRP A 94 -11.96 4.84 2.79
C TRP A 94 -11.53 6.29 2.52
N THR A 95 -11.37 7.08 3.60
CA THR A 95 -10.78 8.42 3.46
C THR A 95 -9.32 8.31 3.06
N GLY A 96 -8.98 8.84 1.89
CA GLY A 96 -7.61 8.81 1.38
C GLY A 96 -6.62 9.48 2.33
N ARG A 97 -5.49 8.82 2.57
CA ARG A 97 -4.41 9.35 3.42
C ARG A 97 -3.04 8.80 3.06
N LEU A 98 -2.01 9.57 3.37
CA LEU A 98 -0.68 9.04 3.57
C LEU A 98 -0.65 8.38 4.94
N VAL A 99 -0.28 7.11 5.00
CA VAL A 99 -0.45 6.32 6.23
C VAL A 99 0.58 6.69 7.29
N GLY A 100 0.14 6.76 8.55
CA GLY A 100 0.99 7.03 9.70
C GLY A 100 1.47 5.75 10.38
N ALA A 101 0.54 4.88 10.73
CA ALA A 101 0.82 3.58 11.32
C ALA A 101 -0.20 2.57 10.87
N GLU A 102 0.22 1.33 10.69
CA GLU A 102 -0.65 0.20 10.39
C GLU A 102 -0.24 -1.04 11.17
N VAL A 103 -1.21 -1.90 11.39
CA VAL A 103 -0.99 -3.20 12.02
C VAL A 103 -2.02 -4.23 11.54
N TRP A 104 -1.56 -5.45 11.37
CA TRP A 104 -2.42 -6.63 11.23
C TRP A 104 -2.65 -7.28 12.59
N THR A 105 -3.90 -7.32 13.05
CA THR A 105 -4.26 -7.85 14.39
C THR A 105 -4.44 -9.38 14.42
N GLY A 106 -4.26 -10.04 13.28
CA GLY A 106 -4.62 -11.44 13.06
C GLY A 106 -6.04 -11.61 12.50
N LYS A 107 -6.84 -10.54 12.46
CA LYS A 107 -8.22 -10.55 11.97
C LYS A 107 -8.54 -9.34 11.08
N GLU A 108 -7.97 -8.21 11.37
CA GLU A 108 -8.23 -6.96 10.66
C GLU A 108 -6.96 -6.13 10.50
N MET A 109 -6.89 -5.35 9.43
CA MET A 109 -5.89 -4.31 9.27
C MET A 109 -6.43 -3.03 9.91
N VAL A 110 -5.68 -2.49 10.86
CA VAL A 110 -5.96 -1.21 11.50
C VAL A 110 -4.95 -0.20 11.00
N VAL A 111 -5.45 0.96 10.57
CA VAL A 111 -4.66 2.12 10.16
C VAL A 111 -4.97 3.26 11.10
N TRP A 112 -3.93 3.92 11.63
CA TRP A 112 -4.09 5.06 12.54
C TRP A 112 -3.27 6.26 12.10
N GLY A 113 -3.86 7.44 12.20
CA GLY A 113 -3.17 8.68 11.95
C GLY A 113 -2.78 8.89 10.49
N GLY A 114 -1.61 9.47 10.28
CA GLY A 114 -1.11 9.84 8.95
C GLY A 114 -1.50 11.25 8.54
N THR A 115 -1.49 11.51 7.24
CA THR A 115 -1.78 12.84 6.68
C THR A 115 -2.99 12.76 5.75
N ILE A 116 -3.92 13.68 5.92
CA ILE A 116 -5.14 13.80 5.10
C ILE A 116 -5.24 15.21 4.50
N PRO A 117 -5.89 15.37 3.32
CA PRO A 117 -6.17 16.69 2.78
C PRO A 117 -7.29 17.36 3.59
N THR A 118 -7.17 18.65 3.86
CA THR A 118 -8.19 19.45 4.55
C THR A 118 -8.94 20.41 3.64
N GLY A 119 -8.53 20.47 2.38
CA GLY A 119 -9.01 21.44 1.41
C GLY A 119 -7.86 22.25 0.84
N GLY A 120 -8.14 23.22 0.05
CA GLY A 120 -7.17 24.10 -0.59
C GLY A 120 -7.65 24.58 -1.95
N SER A 121 -7.01 25.63 -2.46
CA SER A 121 -7.22 26.08 -3.82
C SER A 121 -6.31 25.30 -4.78
N SER A 122 -6.55 25.44 -6.07
CA SER A 122 -5.71 24.82 -7.11
C SER A 122 -4.20 25.19 -7.06
N ARG A 123 -3.83 26.07 -6.14
CA ARG A 123 -2.42 26.52 -5.96
C ARG A 123 -1.83 26.13 -4.59
N SER A 124 -2.63 25.71 -3.63
CA SER A 124 -2.17 25.26 -2.32
C SER A 124 -3.13 24.21 -1.76
N VAL A 125 -2.61 23.06 -1.40
CA VAL A 125 -3.34 22.03 -0.64
C VAL A 125 -2.96 22.18 0.82
N GLU A 126 -3.95 22.36 1.66
CA GLU A 126 -3.77 22.25 3.09
C GLU A 126 -3.84 20.78 3.51
N ILE A 127 -2.90 20.36 4.32
CA ILE A 127 -2.85 19.01 4.89
C ILE A 127 -2.85 19.11 6.40
N LYS A 128 -3.41 18.10 7.06
CA LYS A 128 -3.30 17.96 8.52
C LYS A 128 -2.97 16.53 8.90
N SER A 129 -2.42 16.37 10.09
CA SER A 129 -2.33 15.05 10.73
C SER A 129 -3.73 14.54 11.04
N ALA A 130 -3.98 13.27 10.74
CA ALA A 130 -5.20 12.60 11.14
C ALA A 130 -5.06 12.15 12.60
N ASP A 131 -6.13 12.35 13.37
CA ASP A 131 -6.27 11.91 14.76
C ASP A 131 -7.30 10.79 14.92
N ASP A 132 -7.59 10.10 13.81
CA ASP A 132 -8.53 9.00 13.71
C ASP A 132 -7.87 7.75 13.10
N GLY A 133 -8.61 6.64 13.14
CA GLY A 133 -8.21 5.38 12.54
C GLY A 133 -9.31 4.76 11.69
N GLN A 134 -8.89 3.80 10.89
CA GLN A 134 -9.78 2.99 10.04
C GLN A 134 -9.40 1.51 10.17
N ARG A 135 -10.36 0.63 9.92
CA ARG A 135 -10.12 -0.82 9.97
C ARG A 135 -10.75 -1.53 8.77
N TYR A 136 -10.08 -2.57 8.33
CA TYR A 136 -10.53 -3.45 7.26
C TYR A 136 -10.50 -4.92 7.71
N VAL A 137 -11.62 -5.59 7.57
CA VAL A 137 -11.76 -7.05 7.75
C VAL A 137 -11.90 -7.66 6.36
N PRO A 138 -10.94 -8.50 5.91
CA PRO A 138 -10.97 -9.17 4.61
C PRO A 138 -12.15 -10.11 4.41
#